data_5a384d6114c9d0cab8697bf83f1b5780
#
_entry.id   5a384d6114c9d0cab8697bf83f1b5780
#
_cell.length_a   1.000
_cell.length_b   1.000
_cell.length_c   1.000
_cell.angle_alpha   90.00
_cell.angle_beta   90.00
_cell.angle_gamma   90.00
#
_symmetry.space_group_name_H-M   'P 1'
#
loop_
_entity.id
_entity.type
_entity.pdbx_description
1 polymer ?
#
loop_
_entity_poly.entity_id
_entity_poly.type
_entity_poly.pdbx_seq_one_letter_code
_entity_poly.pdbx_strand_id
1 'polypeptide(L)'
;MRLLVVEDEEDMQEALCYGLRKRGYAVDASGDGADAAELCRINDYDLVVLDLNLPGLDGMEVLKYIHSLNKSTKVLILSARSEISDKITGLDGGASDYLTKPFHFDELEARIRMLLRRSFIQEEAALKCGNLLLDTNSKTVTYNGRPVELSMREFAILEYLMAGMGRPISAEELLEHVWDSEADPFSNQVKVYISVIRRKLQAVTGKEIIRSIRGAGYVIDREEEPC
;
A
#
# COMPACT_ATOMS: atom_id res chain seq x y z
N MET A 1 -2.78 -1.89 -0.64
CA MET A 1 -1.43 -1.35 -0.92
C MET A 1 -0.43 -2.48 -0.89
N ARG A 2 0.39 -2.59 -1.94
CA ARG A 2 1.38 -3.65 -2.11
C ARG A 2 2.79 -3.13 -1.83
N LEU A 3 3.51 -3.81 -0.95
CA LEU A 3 4.84 -3.45 -0.50
C LEU A 3 5.86 -4.51 -0.94
N LEU A 4 7.10 -4.08 -1.19
CA LEU A 4 8.25 -4.97 -1.28
C LEU A 4 9.16 -4.71 -0.09
N VAL A 5 9.56 -5.77 0.62
CA VAL A 5 10.56 -5.73 1.68
C VAL A 5 11.85 -6.33 1.13
N VAL A 6 12.93 -5.54 1.11
CA VAL A 6 14.25 -5.94 0.63
C VAL A 6 15.22 -5.91 1.81
N GLU A 7 15.55 -7.10 2.32
CA GLU A 7 16.33 -7.31 3.54
C GLU A 7 16.99 -8.67 3.45
N ASP A 8 18.29 -8.76 3.64
CA ASP A 8 19.07 -10.00 3.52
C ASP A 8 19.11 -10.83 4.81
N GLU A 9 18.82 -10.22 5.97
CA GLU A 9 18.69 -10.94 7.23
C GLU A 9 17.31 -11.61 7.31
N GLU A 10 17.26 -12.94 7.13
CA GLU A 10 16.03 -13.73 7.04
C GLU A 10 15.07 -13.48 8.21
N ASP A 11 15.57 -13.50 9.48
CA ASP A 11 14.74 -13.28 10.67
C ASP A 11 14.08 -11.89 10.67
N MET A 12 14.82 -10.86 10.25
CA MET A 12 14.32 -9.49 10.14
C MET A 12 13.29 -9.39 9.01
N GLN A 13 13.59 -9.95 7.86
CA GLN A 13 12.70 -9.98 6.70
C GLN A 13 11.37 -10.64 7.05
N GLU A 14 11.41 -11.85 7.66
CA GLU A 14 10.20 -12.56 8.08
C GLU A 14 9.38 -11.76 9.09
N ALA A 15 10.04 -11.15 10.10
CA ALA A 15 9.37 -10.34 11.11
C ALA A 15 8.67 -9.12 10.49
N LEU A 16 9.33 -8.43 9.56
CA LEU A 16 8.77 -7.30 8.82
C LEU A 16 7.57 -7.72 7.98
N CYS A 17 7.72 -8.76 7.17
CA CYS A 17 6.66 -9.28 6.32
C CYS A 17 5.44 -9.70 7.14
N TYR A 18 5.64 -10.45 8.22
CA TYR A 18 4.57 -10.87 9.10
C TYR A 18 3.84 -9.68 9.74
N GLY A 19 4.61 -8.71 10.28
CA GLY A 19 4.04 -7.52 10.90
C GLY A 19 3.21 -6.69 9.90
N LEU A 20 3.74 -6.45 8.71
CA LEU A 20 3.08 -5.66 7.67
C LEU A 20 1.84 -6.37 7.11
N ARG A 21 1.89 -7.68 6.88
CA ARG A 21 0.72 -8.48 6.48
C ARG A 21 -0.41 -8.42 7.53
N LYS A 22 -0.06 -8.44 8.82
CA LYS A 22 -1.05 -8.22 9.91
C LYS A 22 -1.69 -6.84 9.88
N ARG A 23 -1.01 -5.83 9.37
CA ARG A 23 -1.54 -4.47 9.17
C ARG A 23 -2.35 -4.34 7.87
N GLY A 24 -2.52 -5.43 7.10
CA GLY A 24 -3.35 -5.50 5.90
C GLY A 24 -2.67 -5.09 4.61
N TYR A 25 -1.33 -4.99 4.61
CA TYR A 25 -0.57 -4.81 3.38
C TYR A 25 -0.41 -6.15 2.65
N ALA A 26 -0.39 -6.10 1.32
CA ALA A 26 0.16 -7.17 0.50
C ALA A 26 1.68 -7.02 0.50
N VAL A 27 2.44 -8.08 0.77
CA VAL A 27 3.89 -7.97 0.99
C VAL A 27 4.62 -9.07 0.26
N ASP A 28 5.45 -8.67 -0.69
CA ASP A 28 6.48 -9.49 -1.30
C ASP A 28 7.82 -9.23 -0.60
N ALA A 29 8.77 -10.15 -0.74
CA ALA A 29 10.07 -10.05 -0.10
C ALA A 29 11.20 -10.48 -1.06
N SER A 30 12.37 -9.88 -0.89
CA SER A 30 13.62 -10.28 -1.54
C SER A 30 14.79 -10.10 -0.57
N GLY A 31 15.74 -11.03 -0.57
CA GLY A 31 17.00 -10.93 0.19
C GLY A 31 18.18 -10.47 -0.67
N ASP A 32 17.98 -10.18 -1.95
CA ASP A 32 19.02 -9.85 -2.91
C ASP A 32 18.65 -8.60 -3.73
N GLY A 33 19.63 -7.71 -3.94
CA GLY A 33 19.38 -6.45 -4.65
C GLY A 33 19.06 -6.62 -6.12
N ALA A 34 19.62 -7.63 -6.80
CA ALA A 34 19.34 -7.87 -8.21
C ALA A 34 17.93 -8.45 -8.41
N ASP A 35 17.53 -9.37 -7.52
CA ASP A 35 16.16 -9.89 -7.50
C ASP A 35 15.15 -8.79 -7.17
N ALA A 36 15.44 -7.92 -6.20
CA ALA A 36 14.61 -6.78 -5.87
C ALA A 36 14.41 -5.82 -7.05
N ALA A 37 15.47 -5.54 -7.81
CA ALA A 37 15.39 -4.72 -9.02
C ALA A 37 14.49 -5.37 -10.08
N GLU A 38 14.61 -6.68 -10.29
CA GLU A 38 13.78 -7.42 -11.24
C GLU A 38 12.30 -7.44 -10.79
N LEU A 39 12.04 -7.65 -9.50
CA LEU A 39 10.68 -7.58 -8.95
C LEU A 39 10.06 -6.20 -9.18
N CYS A 40 10.81 -5.11 -8.97
CA CYS A 40 10.34 -3.74 -9.24
C CYS A 40 10.13 -3.47 -10.74
N ARG A 41 10.81 -4.18 -11.63
CA ARG A 41 10.62 -4.08 -13.07
C ARG A 41 9.29 -4.67 -13.52
N ILE A 42 8.98 -5.87 -13.01
CA ILE A 42 7.82 -6.67 -13.45
C ILE A 42 6.54 -6.39 -12.68
N ASN A 43 6.64 -5.86 -11.46
CA ASN A 43 5.49 -5.54 -10.61
C ASN A 43 5.39 -4.03 -10.33
N ASP A 44 4.19 -3.59 -9.95
CA ASP A 44 3.96 -2.26 -9.43
C ASP A 44 3.79 -2.31 -7.91
N TYR A 45 4.75 -1.71 -7.19
CA TYR A 45 4.72 -1.57 -5.75
C TYR A 45 4.36 -0.14 -5.36
N ASP A 46 3.52 0.00 -4.35
CA ASP A 46 3.17 1.30 -3.78
C ASP A 46 4.34 1.86 -2.96
N LEU A 47 5.09 0.96 -2.28
CA LEU A 47 6.27 1.32 -1.50
C LEU A 47 7.24 0.14 -1.39
N VAL A 48 8.53 0.46 -1.42
CA VAL A 48 9.65 -0.47 -1.15
C VAL A 48 10.31 -0.08 0.17
N VAL A 49 10.42 -1.03 1.09
CA VAL A 49 11.29 -0.95 2.27
C VAL A 49 12.62 -1.57 1.86
N LEU A 50 13.70 -0.79 1.89
CA LEU A 50 14.98 -1.14 1.25
C LEU A 50 16.14 -1.05 2.22
N ASP A 51 16.80 -2.18 2.53
CA ASP A 51 18.12 -2.12 3.14
C ASP A 51 19.17 -1.70 2.10
N LEU A 52 20.18 -1.01 2.56
CA LEU A 52 21.32 -0.61 1.71
C LEU A 52 22.40 -1.70 1.63
N ASN A 53 22.53 -2.52 2.67
CA ASN A 53 23.56 -3.54 2.73
C ASN A 53 23.01 -4.89 2.21
N LEU A 54 22.89 -5.00 0.89
CA LEU A 54 22.37 -6.20 0.24
C LEU A 54 23.46 -6.97 -0.48
N PRO A 55 23.35 -8.28 -0.59
CA PRO A 55 24.16 -9.06 -1.50
C PRO A 55 23.78 -8.74 -2.96
N GLY A 56 24.70 -9.03 -3.89
CA GLY A 56 24.50 -8.82 -5.31
C GLY A 56 24.58 -7.34 -5.69
N LEU A 57 23.44 -6.66 -5.78
CA LEU A 57 23.36 -5.23 -6.11
C LEU A 57 23.16 -4.40 -4.82
N ASP A 58 24.07 -3.42 -4.58
CA ASP A 58 23.97 -2.51 -3.42
C ASP A 58 22.62 -1.74 -3.42
N GLY A 59 22.05 -1.54 -2.23
CA GLY A 59 20.73 -0.91 -2.12
C GLY A 59 20.65 0.51 -2.70
N MET A 60 21.76 1.26 -2.75
CA MET A 60 21.78 2.56 -3.43
C MET A 60 21.68 2.42 -4.95
N GLU A 61 22.19 1.33 -5.52
CA GLU A 61 22.02 1.03 -6.95
C GLU A 61 20.59 0.58 -7.24
N VAL A 62 19.99 -0.23 -6.35
CA VAL A 62 18.56 -0.60 -6.40
C VAL A 62 17.68 0.65 -6.35
N LEU A 63 17.95 1.59 -5.43
CA LEU A 63 17.22 2.87 -5.33
C LEU A 63 17.26 3.65 -6.63
N LYS A 64 18.46 3.83 -7.21
CA LYS A 64 18.64 4.53 -8.50
C LYS A 64 17.89 3.83 -9.63
N TYR A 65 17.91 2.49 -9.64
CA TYR A 65 17.19 1.71 -10.62
C TYR A 65 15.69 1.91 -10.52
N ILE A 66 15.11 1.79 -9.30
CA ILE A 66 13.68 2.04 -9.06
C ILE A 66 13.29 3.45 -9.54
N HIS A 67 14.11 4.45 -9.19
CA HIS A 67 13.87 5.83 -9.64
C HIS A 67 13.89 5.97 -11.17
N SER A 68 14.77 5.23 -11.86
CA SER A 68 14.86 5.26 -13.32
C SER A 68 13.66 4.67 -14.04
N LEU A 69 12.86 3.83 -13.36
CA LEU A 69 11.63 3.25 -13.92
C LEU A 69 10.49 4.28 -14.07
N ASN A 70 10.68 5.50 -13.54
CA ASN A 70 9.67 6.57 -13.54
C ASN A 70 8.30 6.15 -12.96
N LYS A 71 8.27 5.12 -12.10
CA LYS A 71 7.10 4.69 -11.37
C LYS A 71 6.86 5.58 -10.16
N SER A 72 5.62 5.66 -9.69
CA SER A 72 5.25 6.42 -8.48
C SER A 72 5.63 5.73 -7.18
N THR A 73 6.36 4.61 -7.26
CA THR A 73 6.82 3.79 -6.13
C THR A 73 7.60 4.63 -5.12
N LYS A 74 7.20 4.58 -3.85
CA LYS A 74 7.93 5.22 -2.75
C LYS A 74 9.02 4.29 -2.25
N VAL A 75 10.16 4.85 -1.85
CA VAL A 75 11.24 4.07 -1.25
C VAL A 75 11.52 4.58 0.16
N LEU A 76 11.37 3.70 1.15
CA LEU A 76 11.79 3.92 2.54
C LEU A 76 13.06 3.13 2.78
N ILE A 77 14.19 3.83 2.94
CA ILE A 77 15.45 3.18 3.29
C ILE A 77 15.40 2.74 4.76
N LEU A 78 15.84 1.52 5.01
CA LEU A 78 15.99 0.91 6.33
C LEU A 78 17.42 0.41 6.48
N SER A 79 18.29 1.11 7.22
CA SER A 79 19.70 0.80 7.23
C SER A 79 20.39 1.03 8.57
N ALA A 80 21.45 0.25 8.83
CA ALA A 80 22.35 0.47 9.96
C ALA A 80 23.27 1.69 9.79
N ARG A 81 23.38 2.23 8.56
CA ARG A 81 24.17 3.45 8.29
C ARG A 81 23.45 4.64 8.93
N SER A 82 24.02 5.20 9.99
CA SER A 82 23.35 6.21 10.82
C SER A 82 23.94 7.62 10.67
N GLU A 83 25.04 7.77 9.91
CA GLU A 83 25.67 9.06 9.69
C GLU A 83 24.75 10.01 8.92
N ILE A 84 24.85 11.30 9.22
CA ILE A 84 24.05 12.33 8.54
C ILE A 84 24.32 12.35 7.04
N SER A 85 25.57 12.13 6.64
CA SER A 85 26.00 12.01 5.24
C SER A 85 25.27 10.88 4.49
N ASP A 86 25.09 9.72 5.12
CA ASP A 86 24.39 8.59 4.52
C ASP A 86 22.92 8.90 4.29
N LYS A 87 22.28 9.52 5.30
CA LYS A 87 20.87 9.93 5.19
C LYS A 87 20.66 10.95 4.08
N ILE A 88 21.53 11.95 3.99
CA ILE A 88 21.49 12.96 2.93
C ILE A 88 21.66 12.28 1.57
N THR A 89 22.68 11.41 1.44
CA THR A 89 22.94 10.69 0.18
C THR A 89 21.75 9.83 -0.25
N GLY A 90 21.10 9.13 0.70
CA GLY A 90 19.91 8.33 0.42
C GLY A 90 18.72 9.17 -0.05
N LEU A 91 18.44 10.28 0.65
CA LEU A 91 17.34 11.19 0.31
C LEU A 91 17.59 11.93 -1.01
N ASP A 92 18.80 12.44 -1.24
CA ASP A 92 19.19 13.06 -2.50
C ASP A 92 19.19 12.05 -3.67
N GLY A 93 19.42 10.76 -3.36
CA GLY A 93 19.32 9.65 -4.31
C GLY A 93 17.89 9.29 -4.73
N GLY A 94 16.88 9.96 -4.16
CA GLY A 94 15.47 9.78 -4.51
C GLY A 94 14.66 8.94 -3.52
N ALA A 95 15.22 8.58 -2.35
CA ALA A 95 14.44 7.95 -1.29
C ALA A 95 13.37 8.90 -0.76
N SER A 96 12.21 8.34 -0.44
CA SER A 96 11.07 9.10 0.09
C SER A 96 11.20 9.37 1.60
N ASP A 97 11.90 8.50 2.32
CA ASP A 97 12.24 8.65 3.74
C ASP A 97 13.39 7.70 4.10
N TYR A 98 13.95 7.87 5.31
CA TYR A 98 15.08 7.11 5.84
C TYR A 98 14.86 6.77 7.31
N LEU A 99 14.97 5.47 7.67
CA LEU A 99 14.86 4.97 9.03
C LEU A 99 16.12 4.18 9.41
N THR A 100 16.71 4.51 10.56
CA THR A 100 17.93 3.83 11.03
C THR A 100 17.61 2.60 11.88
N LYS A 101 18.36 1.52 11.68
CA LYS A 101 18.39 0.37 12.58
C LYS A 101 19.25 0.72 13.84
N PRO A 102 18.83 0.32 15.08
CA PRO A 102 17.57 -0.38 15.40
C PRO A 102 16.37 0.58 15.45
N PHE A 103 15.20 0.09 15.14
CA PHE A 103 13.94 0.83 15.11
C PHE A 103 12.81 0.05 15.81
N HIS A 104 11.70 0.74 16.10
CA HIS A 104 10.46 0.11 16.52
C HIS A 104 9.55 -0.14 15.32
N PHE A 105 8.91 -1.31 15.27
CA PHE A 105 8.00 -1.66 14.17
C PHE A 105 6.87 -0.63 13.98
N ASP A 106 6.33 -0.09 15.07
CA ASP A 106 5.28 0.94 14.98
C ASP A 106 5.78 2.26 14.36
N GLU A 107 7.08 2.59 14.49
CA GLU A 107 7.68 3.73 13.79
C GLU A 107 7.77 3.47 12.29
N LEU A 108 8.28 2.30 11.90
CA LEU A 108 8.34 1.89 10.50
C LEU A 108 6.95 1.97 9.85
N GLU A 109 5.95 1.37 10.50
CA GLU A 109 4.57 1.32 10.00
C GLU A 109 3.97 2.73 9.89
N ALA A 110 4.22 3.62 10.85
CA ALA A 110 3.75 5.00 10.79
C ALA A 110 4.36 5.77 9.60
N ARG A 111 5.65 5.56 9.29
CA ARG A 111 6.33 6.15 8.13
C ARG A 111 5.76 5.61 6.82
N ILE A 112 5.55 4.30 6.71
CA ILE A 112 4.89 3.65 5.56
C ILE A 112 3.52 4.29 5.31
N ARG A 113 2.67 4.40 6.33
CA ARG A 113 1.36 5.06 6.22
C ARG A 113 1.46 6.51 5.74
N MET A 114 2.42 7.27 6.28
CA MET A 114 2.64 8.65 5.88
C MET A 114 3.03 8.76 4.40
N LEU A 115 3.92 7.89 3.93
CA LEU A 115 4.39 7.90 2.55
C LEU A 115 3.29 7.49 1.56
N LEU A 116 2.50 6.48 1.91
CA LEU A 116 1.39 6.00 1.08
C LEU A 116 0.26 7.05 0.97
N ARG A 117 0.00 7.82 2.04
CA ARG A 117 -0.98 8.94 1.98
C ARG A 117 -0.60 10.04 0.99
N ARG A 118 0.69 10.38 0.88
CA ARG A 118 1.18 11.40 -0.05
C ARG A 118 1.02 11.02 -1.52
N SER A 119 0.85 9.73 -1.82
CA SER A 119 0.60 9.25 -3.18
C SER A 119 -0.85 9.54 -3.64
N PHE A 120 -1.78 9.58 -2.72
CA PHE A 120 -3.15 10.03 -2.94
C PHE A 120 -3.26 11.43 -2.30
N ILE A 121 -3.67 12.45 -3.01
CA ILE A 121 -3.78 13.86 -2.59
C ILE A 121 -4.69 13.97 -1.33
N GLN A 122 -4.22 13.48 -0.18
CA GLN A 122 -4.98 13.47 1.07
C GLN A 122 -4.12 13.82 2.27
N GLU A 123 -4.42 14.99 2.85
CA GLU A 123 -3.77 15.45 4.09
C GLU A 123 -4.37 14.82 5.36
N GLU A 124 -5.52 14.16 5.29
CA GLU A 124 -6.22 13.60 6.44
C GLU A 124 -6.01 12.08 6.60
N ALA A 125 -5.92 11.62 7.85
CA ALA A 125 -5.83 10.19 8.20
C ALA A 125 -7.11 9.40 7.90
N ALA A 126 -8.19 10.07 7.48
CA ALA A 126 -9.48 9.51 7.21
C ALA A 126 -9.95 9.81 5.78
N LEU A 127 -10.37 8.77 5.06
CA LEU A 127 -11.05 8.87 3.78
C LEU A 127 -12.54 9.06 4.00
N LYS A 128 -13.14 10.05 3.35
CA LYS A 128 -14.57 10.34 3.48
C LYS A 128 -15.29 10.21 2.14
N CYS A 129 -16.47 9.57 2.15
CA CYS A 129 -17.42 9.57 1.06
C CYS A 129 -18.81 9.78 1.67
N GLY A 130 -19.29 11.03 1.66
CA GLY A 130 -20.47 11.42 2.41
C GLY A 130 -20.34 11.07 3.91
N ASN A 131 -21.26 10.25 4.40
CA ASN A 131 -21.25 9.81 5.79
C ASN A 131 -20.40 8.55 6.06
N LEU A 132 -19.77 7.98 5.02
CA LEU A 132 -18.83 6.88 5.14
C LEU A 132 -17.45 7.43 5.49
N LEU A 133 -16.90 6.99 6.62
CA LEU A 133 -15.58 7.35 7.10
C LEU A 133 -14.72 6.09 7.19
N LEU A 134 -13.56 6.11 6.56
CA LEU A 134 -12.54 5.06 6.66
C LEU A 134 -11.29 5.67 7.32
N ASP A 135 -10.96 5.20 8.52
CA ASP A 135 -9.75 5.60 9.24
C ASP A 135 -8.60 4.65 8.92
N THR A 136 -7.57 5.19 8.25
CA THR A 136 -6.41 4.41 7.81
C THR A 136 -5.46 4.03 8.96
N ASN A 137 -5.52 4.75 10.10
CA ASN A 137 -4.68 4.49 11.26
C ASN A 137 -5.26 3.35 12.11
N SER A 138 -6.55 3.47 12.48
CA SER A 138 -7.23 2.46 13.28
C SER A 138 -7.73 1.26 12.46
N LYS A 139 -7.66 1.35 11.13
CA LYS A 139 -8.20 0.35 10.18
C LYS A 139 -9.68 0.07 10.42
N THR A 140 -10.45 1.12 10.70
CA THR A 140 -11.89 1.04 10.96
C THR A 140 -12.70 1.77 9.90
N VAL A 141 -13.93 1.28 9.67
CA VAL A 141 -14.90 1.91 8.78
C VAL A 141 -16.17 2.20 9.56
N THR A 142 -16.70 3.41 9.41
CA THR A 142 -17.97 3.78 10.04
C THR A 142 -18.88 4.49 9.03
N TYR A 143 -20.19 4.37 9.24
CA TYR A 143 -21.20 5.13 8.51
C TYR A 143 -22.15 5.79 9.51
N ASN A 144 -22.22 7.13 9.52
CA ASN A 144 -22.93 7.90 10.56
C ASN A 144 -22.51 7.48 11.99
N GLY A 145 -21.22 7.19 12.22
CA GLY A 145 -20.68 6.71 13.48
C GLY A 145 -20.97 5.25 13.81
N ARG A 146 -21.74 4.52 12.98
CA ARG A 146 -21.98 3.08 13.17
C ARG A 146 -20.85 2.28 12.50
N PRO A 147 -20.22 1.31 13.19
CA PRO A 147 -19.15 0.51 12.63
C PRO A 147 -19.65 -0.38 11.49
N VAL A 148 -18.80 -0.52 10.45
CA VAL A 148 -18.95 -1.49 9.37
C VAL A 148 -17.84 -2.53 9.53
N GLU A 149 -18.19 -3.75 9.89
CA GLU A 149 -17.21 -4.81 10.11
C GLU A 149 -16.68 -5.35 8.78
N LEU A 150 -15.41 -5.05 8.50
CA LEU A 150 -14.69 -5.55 7.35
C LEU A 150 -13.49 -6.40 7.79
N SER A 151 -13.19 -7.46 7.04
CA SER A 151 -11.89 -8.13 7.16
C SER A 151 -10.79 -7.21 6.65
N MET A 152 -9.53 -7.50 6.99
CA MET A 152 -8.40 -6.69 6.53
C MET A 152 -8.30 -6.59 5.01
N ARG A 153 -8.62 -7.66 4.29
CA ARG A 153 -8.64 -7.67 2.81
C ARG A 153 -9.78 -6.81 2.25
N GLU A 154 -10.97 -6.91 2.83
CA GLU A 154 -12.12 -6.07 2.47
C GLU A 154 -11.83 -4.59 2.74
N PHE A 155 -11.19 -4.30 3.89
CA PHE A 155 -10.75 -2.97 4.24
C PHE A 155 -9.75 -2.43 3.20
N ALA A 156 -8.72 -3.19 2.85
CA ALA A 156 -7.70 -2.78 1.88
C ALA A 156 -8.29 -2.48 0.48
N ILE A 157 -9.27 -3.27 0.03
CA ILE A 157 -10.00 -3.01 -1.22
C ILE A 157 -10.79 -1.70 -1.12
N LEU A 158 -11.54 -1.52 -0.03
CA LEU A 158 -12.33 -0.31 0.17
C LEU A 158 -11.44 0.93 0.29
N GLU A 159 -10.32 0.83 1.02
CA GLU A 159 -9.30 1.87 1.15
C GLU A 159 -8.78 2.29 -0.23
N TYR A 160 -8.40 1.32 -1.06
CA TYR A 160 -7.89 1.59 -2.41
C TYR A 160 -8.94 2.25 -3.31
N LEU A 161 -10.18 1.78 -3.28
CA LEU A 161 -11.29 2.37 -4.03
C LEU A 161 -11.62 3.81 -3.55
N MET A 162 -11.62 4.03 -2.25
CA MET A 162 -11.87 5.35 -1.67
C MET A 162 -10.73 6.34 -1.96
N ALA A 163 -9.49 5.88 -1.96
CA ALA A 163 -8.35 6.70 -2.35
C ALA A 163 -8.42 7.15 -3.81
N GLY A 164 -8.97 6.29 -4.69
CA GLY A 164 -9.19 6.57 -6.11
C GLY A 164 -10.60 7.09 -6.47
N MET A 165 -11.34 7.70 -5.52
CA MET A 165 -12.72 8.17 -5.76
C MET A 165 -12.85 9.03 -7.03
N GLY A 166 -13.92 8.77 -7.79
CA GLY A 166 -14.25 9.44 -9.05
C GLY A 166 -13.55 8.84 -10.27
N ARG A 167 -12.67 7.85 -10.10
CA ARG A 167 -11.99 7.13 -11.17
C ARG A 167 -12.37 5.65 -11.14
N PRO A 168 -12.68 5.02 -12.29
CA PRO A 168 -12.83 3.57 -12.37
C PRO A 168 -11.50 2.87 -12.08
N ILE A 169 -11.54 1.82 -11.25
CA ILE A 169 -10.41 0.98 -10.88
C ILE A 169 -10.69 -0.42 -11.41
N SER A 170 -9.79 -0.94 -12.24
CA SER A 170 -9.97 -2.25 -12.85
C SER A 170 -9.77 -3.39 -11.84
N ALA A 171 -10.21 -4.59 -12.20
CA ALA A 171 -9.97 -5.76 -11.35
C ALA A 171 -8.49 -6.12 -11.31
N GLU A 172 -7.78 -5.92 -12.41
CA GLU A 172 -6.34 -6.12 -12.54
C GLU A 172 -5.59 -5.15 -11.62
N GLU A 173 -5.93 -3.86 -11.65
CA GLU A 173 -5.34 -2.84 -10.78
C GLU A 173 -5.58 -3.17 -9.29
N LEU A 174 -6.77 -3.64 -8.92
CA LEU A 174 -7.03 -4.09 -7.55
C LEU A 174 -6.17 -5.29 -7.17
N LEU A 175 -5.96 -6.25 -8.08
CA LEU A 175 -5.08 -7.40 -7.84
C LEU A 175 -3.64 -6.95 -7.64
N GLU A 176 -3.13 -6.03 -8.45
CA GLU A 176 -1.76 -5.53 -8.35
C GLU A 176 -1.48 -4.82 -7.02
N HIS A 177 -2.43 -4.05 -6.50
CA HIS A 177 -2.21 -3.20 -5.33
C HIS A 177 -2.73 -3.76 -3.99
N VAL A 178 -3.58 -4.80 -4.02
CA VAL A 178 -4.19 -5.35 -2.80
C VAL A 178 -3.82 -6.80 -2.54
N TRP A 179 -3.22 -7.49 -3.52
CA TRP A 179 -2.69 -8.85 -3.38
C TRP A 179 -1.19 -8.87 -3.63
N ASP A 180 -0.52 -9.88 -3.06
CA ASP A 180 0.87 -10.21 -3.30
C ASP A 180 1.04 -11.03 -4.59
N SER A 181 2.29 -11.34 -4.94
CA SER A 181 2.64 -12.09 -6.16
C SER A 181 2.07 -13.51 -6.23
N GLU A 182 1.63 -14.08 -5.10
CA GLU A 182 1.05 -15.42 -5.06
C GLU A 182 -0.43 -15.45 -5.51
N ALA A 183 -1.06 -14.30 -5.74
CA ALA A 183 -2.45 -14.23 -6.16
C ALA A 183 -2.61 -14.71 -7.60
N ASP A 184 -3.57 -15.61 -7.83
CA ASP A 184 -3.94 -16.04 -9.17
C ASP A 184 -4.69 -14.92 -9.92
N PRO A 185 -4.08 -14.33 -10.98
CA PRO A 185 -4.71 -13.23 -11.74
C PRO A 185 -5.97 -13.65 -12.50
N PHE A 186 -6.18 -14.96 -12.75
CA PHE A 186 -7.35 -15.48 -13.41
C PHE A 186 -8.50 -15.81 -12.46
N SER A 187 -8.30 -15.63 -11.15
CA SER A 187 -9.32 -15.90 -10.15
C SER A 187 -10.41 -14.81 -10.13
N ASN A 188 -11.65 -15.23 -9.82
CA ASN A 188 -12.76 -14.29 -9.61
C ASN A 188 -12.75 -13.63 -8.22
N GLN A 189 -11.60 -13.62 -7.51
CA GLN A 189 -11.49 -13.17 -6.13
C GLN A 189 -11.99 -11.73 -5.96
N VAL A 190 -11.57 -10.80 -6.81
CA VAL A 190 -11.99 -9.39 -6.74
C VAL A 190 -13.53 -9.28 -6.77
N LYS A 191 -14.20 -9.97 -7.68
CA LYS A 191 -15.67 -9.94 -7.78
C LYS A 191 -16.35 -10.45 -6.52
N VAL A 192 -15.81 -11.51 -5.92
CA VAL A 192 -16.33 -12.08 -4.67
C VAL A 192 -16.20 -11.06 -3.53
N TYR A 193 -15.01 -10.48 -3.35
CA TYR A 193 -14.79 -9.48 -2.30
C TYR A 193 -15.66 -8.23 -2.51
N ILE A 194 -15.74 -7.69 -3.72
CA ILE A 194 -16.62 -6.55 -4.04
C ILE A 194 -18.07 -6.87 -3.68
N SER A 195 -18.55 -8.07 -4.01
CA SER A 195 -19.92 -8.48 -3.66
C SER A 195 -20.14 -8.51 -2.15
N VAL A 196 -19.18 -9.02 -1.38
CA VAL A 196 -19.26 -9.06 0.08
C VAL A 196 -19.23 -7.66 0.66
N ILE A 197 -18.32 -6.80 0.20
CA ILE A 197 -18.20 -5.40 0.67
C ILE A 197 -19.50 -4.64 0.37
N ARG A 198 -20.04 -4.75 -0.84
CA ARG A 198 -21.33 -4.14 -1.20
C ARG A 198 -22.44 -4.54 -0.25
N ARG A 199 -22.60 -5.84 0.01
CA ARG A 199 -23.63 -6.35 0.95
C ARG A 199 -23.47 -5.76 2.34
N LYS A 200 -22.24 -5.70 2.85
CA LYS A 200 -21.95 -5.13 4.19
C LYS A 200 -22.24 -3.63 4.24
N LEU A 201 -21.78 -2.88 3.24
CA LEU A 201 -22.06 -1.45 3.13
C LEU A 201 -23.56 -1.19 2.99
N GLN A 202 -24.25 -1.90 2.10
CA GLN A 202 -25.68 -1.72 1.86
C GLN A 202 -26.54 -1.99 3.12
N ALA A 203 -26.14 -2.98 3.93
CA ALA A 203 -26.83 -3.29 5.19
C ALA A 203 -26.83 -2.12 6.18
N VAL A 204 -25.80 -1.27 6.15
CA VAL A 204 -25.64 -0.14 7.08
C VAL A 204 -26.05 1.19 6.44
N THR A 205 -25.79 1.36 5.13
CA THR A 205 -26.01 2.63 4.42
C THR A 205 -27.36 2.70 3.71
N GLY A 206 -27.93 1.56 3.34
CA GLY A 206 -29.10 1.47 2.43
C GLY A 206 -28.79 1.86 0.97
N LYS A 207 -27.53 2.20 0.65
CA LYS A 207 -27.12 2.72 -0.66
C LYS A 207 -26.09 1.79 -1.33
N GLU A 208 -26.02 1.85 -2.66
CA GLU A 208 -24.92 1.24 -3.43
C GLU A 208 -23.75 2.23 -3.51
N ILE A 209 -22.73 2.02 -2.68
CA ILE A 209 -21.53 2.89 -2.61
C ILE A 209 -20.55 2.56 -3.73
N ILE A 210 -20.36 1.27 -4.06
CA ILE A 210 -19.42 0.82 -5.08
C ILE A 210 -20.23 0.48 -6.35
N ARG A 211 -20.05 1.24 -7.42
CA ARG A 211 -20.68 0.95 -8.72
C ARG A 211 -19.75 0.15 -9.63
N SER A 212 -20.30 -0.66 -10.53
CA SER A 212 -19.55 -1.30 -11.62
C SER A 212 -19.70 -0.49 -12.89
N ILE A 213 -18.57 -0.23 -13.56
CA ILE A 213 -18.55 0.34 -14.90
C ILE A 213 -18.13 -0.76 -15.87
N ARG A 214 -19.02 -1.08 -16.81
CA ARG A 214 -18.79 -2.17 -17.78
C ARG A 214 -17.52 -1.93 -18.58
N GLY A 215 -16.59 -2.88 -18.55
CA GLY A 215 -15.33 -2.82 -19.26
C GLY A 215 -14.26 -1.92 -18.62
N ALA A 216 -14.56 -1.25 -17.47
CA ALA A 216 -13.62 -0.35 -16.82
C ALA A 216 -13.33 -0.72 -15.36
N GLY A 217 -14.25 -1.42 -14.66
CA GLY A 217 -14.01 -1.86 -13.29
C GLY A 217 -15.01 -1.31 -12.27
N TYR A 218 -14.52 -0.88 -11.13
CA TYR A 218 -15.31 -0.44 -9.97
C TYR A 218 -15.00 1.02 -9.63
N VAL A 219 -16.01 1.75 -9.17
CA VAL A 219 -15.86 3.16 -8.79
C VAL A 219 -16.67 3.48 -7.54
N ILE A 220 -16.13 4.34 -6.70
CA ILE A 220 -16.84 5.09 -5.67
C ILE A 220 -16.93 6.52 -6.18
N ASP A 221 -18.15 7.03 -6.36
CA ASP A 221 -18.34 8.41 -6.83
C ASP A 221 -17.96 9.40 -5.72
N ARG A 222 -17.45 10.55 -6.09
CA ARG A 222 -17.35 11.68 -5.17
C ARG A 222 -18.77 12.17 -4.89
N GLU A 223 -19.20 12.13 -3.62
CA GLU A 223 -20.41 12.90 -3.26
C GLU A 223 -20.04 14.39 -3.34
N GLU A 224 -20.75 15.12 -4.21
CA GLU A 224 -20.69 16.59 -4.18
C GLU A 224 -21.22 17.03 -2.82
N GLU A 225 -20.43 17.79 -2.05
CA GLU A 225 -20.95 18.46 -0.87
C GLU A 225 -22.10 19.35 -1.33
N PRO A 226 -23.28 19.23 -0.71
CA PRO A 226 -24.35 20.19 -1.02
C PRO A 226 -23.86 21.59 -0.63
N CYS A 227 -23.80 22.48 -1.63
CA CYS A 227 -23.54 23.91 -1.45
C CYS A 227 -24.47 24.54 -0.41
#